data_63c659e6ce885b445f508d28bfa77bfe
#
_entry.id   63c659e6ce885b445f508d28bfa77bfe
#
_cell.length_a   1.000
_cell.length_b   1.000
_cell.length_c   1.000
_cell.angle_alpha   90.00
_cell.angle_beta   90.00
_cell.angle_gamma   90.00
#
_symmetry.space_group_name_H-M   'P 1'
#
loop_
_entity.id
_entity.type
_entity.pdbx_description
1 polymer ?
#
loop_
_entity_poly.entity_id
_entity_poly.type
_entity_poly.pdbx_seq_one_letter_code
_entity_poly.pdbx_strand_id
1 'polypeptide(L)'
;MAFAAAATSTIRLATGILILPQRNPLIAAKEIASLDRISGGRLDLGIGVGWLREEFDALGVPFEARGARTDEYLAALRVLWSESEAEFHGEFVDFDPVYCQPKPAQQRIPILVGGHSNRAAQRAGELGDVFFPAERPVETLLSLHSLAKEFAEKAGRDPAKIELWTSSNGDSSHLDQLVEAGVSQVMVPARPPEQLAERYAQLIADYDLEDA
;
A
#
# COMPACT_ATOMS: atom_id res chain seq x y z
N MET A 1 -2.32 -9.10 10.96
CA MET A 1 -3.52 -8.47 10.36
C MET A 1 -4.80 -9.29 10.54
N ALA A 2 -4.83 -10.62 10.35
CA ALA A 2 -6.05 -11.42 10.54
C ALA A 2 -6.68 -11.28 11.95
N PHE A 3 -5.83 -11.23 12.99
CA PHE A 3 -6.31 -10.96 14.35
C PHE A 3 -6.97 -9.58 14.49
N ALA A 4 -6.36 -8.54 13.91
CA ALA A 4 -6.94 -7.19 13.91
C ALA A 4 -8.25 -7.15 13.11
N ALA A 5 -8.32 -7.85 11.98
CA ALA A 5 -9.55 -7.98 11.18
C ALA A 5 -10.69 -8.60 11.99
N ALA A 6 -10.40 -9.63 12.79
CA ALA A 6 -11.38 -10.32 13.62
C ALA A 6 -11.80 -9.52 14.87
N ALA A 7 -10.89 -8.68 15.40
CA ALA A 7 -11.12 -7.89 16.61
C ALA A 7 -11.80 -6.54 16.33
N THR A 8 -11.94 -6.14 15.07
CA THR A 8 -12.51 -4.85 14.66
C THR A 8 -13.53 -5.04 13.54
N SER A 9 -14.43 -4.06 13.36
CA SER A 9 -15.50 -4.13 12.38
C SER A 9 -15.49 -2.98 11.35
N THR A 10 -14.93 -1.83 11.69
CA THR A 10 -15.01 -0.60 10.88
C THR A 10 -13.66 -0.11 10.39
N ILE A 11 -12.60 -0.18 11.20
CA ILE A 11 -11.28 0.34 10.83
C ILE A 11 -10.71 -0.38 9.60
N ARG A 12 -10.10 0.38 8.70
CA ARG A 12 -9.35 -0.19 7.57
C ARG A 12 -8.01 -0.76 8.03
N LEU A 13 -7.51 -1.70 7.30
CA LEU A 13 -6.28 -2.43 7.60
C LEU A 13 -5.30 -2.22 6.43
N ALA A 14 -4.16 -1.62 6.69
CA ALA A 14 -3.15 -1.40 5.66
C ALA A 14 -1.83 -2.11 5.99
N THR A 15 -1.14 -2.63 4.98
CA THR A 15 0.27 -3.00 5.13
C THR A 15 1.14 -1.76 4.89
N GLY A 16 2.04 -1.46 5.81
CA GLY A 16 2.95 -0.31 5.66
C GLY A 16 4.42 -0.71 5.70
N ILE A 17 4.91 -1.47 4.77
CA ILE A 17 4.46 -2.06 3.52
C ILE A 17 4.85 -3.56 3.45
N LEU A 18 4.26 -4.31 2.52
CA LEU A 18 4.70 -5.65 2.14
C LEU A 18 5.79 -5.54 1.06
N ILE A 19 6.94 -6.16 1.26
CA ILE A 19 7.99 -6.26 0.22
C ILE A 19 7.54 -7.34 -0.77
N LEU A 20 6.80 -6.93 -1.80
CA LEU A 20 6.13 -7.84 -2.71
C LEU A 20 7.10 -8.77 -3.48
N PRO A 21 8.27 -8.31 -4.01
CA PRO A 21 9.15 -9.16 -4.79
C PRO A 21 9.82 -10.28 -4.00
N GLN A 22 9.75 -10.27 -2.67
CA GLN A 22 10.22 -11.34 -1.79
C GLN A 22 9.19 -12.47 -1.58
N ARG A 23 8.00 -12.36 -2.17
CA ARG A 23 6.89 -13.30 -1.98
C ARG A 23 6.59 -14.04 -3.27
N ASN A 24 6.18 -15.31 -3.17
CA ASN A 24 5.58 -15.98 -4.31
C ASN A 24 4.22 -15.31 -4.59
N PRO A 25 3.98 -14.80 -5.82
CA PRO A 25 2.77 -14.01 -6.11
C PRO A 25 1.48 -14.82 -6.04
N LEU A 26 1.48 -16.11 -6.34
CA LEU A 26 0.29 -16.97 -6.25
C LEU A 26 -0.13 -17.16 -4.78
N ILE A 27 0.86 -17.38 -3.90
CA ILE A 27 0.61 -17.51 -2.46
C ILE A 27 0.15 -16.16 -1.89
N ALA A 28 0.85 -15.08 -2.23
CA ALA A 28 0.50 -13.74 -1.79
C ALA A 28 -0.92 -13.34 -2.23
N ALA A 29 -1.31 -13.65 -3.49
CA ALA A 29 -2.66 -13.39 -3.98
C ALA A 29 -3.72 -14.03 -3.10
N LYS A 30 -3.52 -15.29 -2.71
CA LYS A 30 -4.45 -16.05 -1.89
C LYS A 30 -4.50 -15.53 -0.46
N GLU A 31 -3.36 -15.23 0.15
CA GLU A 31 -3.29 -14.69 1.51
C GLU A 31 -3.98 -13.33 1.61
N ILE A 32 -3.70 -12.43 0.64
CA ILE A 32 -4.27 -11.09 0.58
C ILE A 32 -5.78 -11.16 0.34
N ALA A 33 -6.24 -11.96 -0.63
CA ALA A 33 -7.68 -12.13 -0.89
C ALA A 33 -8.42 -12.74 0.31
N SER A 34 -7.81 -13.69 1.02
CA SER A 34 -8.37 -14.28 2.23
C SER A 34 -8.50 -13.25 3.35
N LEU A 35 -7.46 -12.42 3.54
CA LEU A 35 -7.49 -11.36 4.54
C LEU A 35 -8.55 -10.29 4.20
N ASP A 36 -8.66 -9.92 2.93
CA ASP A 36 -9.68 -8.98 2.47
C ASP A 36 -11.09 -9.53 2.73
N ARG A 37 -11.32 -10.82 2.48
CA ARG A 37 -12.57 -11.53 2.76
C ARG A 37 -12.91 -11.53 4.25
N ILE A 38 -11.94 -11.91 5.10
CA ILE A 38 -12.11 -11.98 6.55
C ILE A 38 -12.39 -10.59 7.13
N SER A 39 -11.77 -9.56 6.59
CA SER A 39 -11.98 -8.17 7.02
C SER A 39 -13.28 -7.56 6.49
N GLY A 40 -14.00 -8.22 5.57
CA GLY A 40 -15.19 -7.65 4.93
C GLY A 40 -14.88 -6.52 3.96
N GLY A 41 -13.72 -6.56 3.28
CA GLY A 41 -13.31 -5.56 2.30
C GLY A 41 -12.66 -4.32 2.88
N ARG A 42 -12.01 -4.42 4.04
CA ARG A 42 -11.33 -3.30 4.72
C ARG A 42 -9.82 -3.26 4.50
N LEU A 43 -9.29 -4.07 3.57
CA LEU A 43 -7.86 -4.17 3.32
C LEU A 43 -7.38 -3.13 2.29
N ASP A 44 -6.30 -2.44 2.62
CA ASP A 44 -5.47 -1.65 1.71
C ASP A 44 -4.09 -2.32 1.59
N LEU A 45 -3.67 -2.68 0.40
CA LEU A 45 -2.41 -3.37 0.18
C LEU A 45 -1.27 -2.39 -0.07
N GLY A 46 -0.50 -2.08 0.96
CA GLY A 46 0.75 -1.33 0.81
C GLY A 46 1.87 -2.24 0.35
N ILE A 47 2.51 -1.89 -0.76
CA ILE A 47 3.62 -2.63 -1.35
C ILE A 47 4.88 -1.78 -1.45
N GLY A 48 6.04 -2.45 -1.39
CA GLY A 48 7.34 -1.86 -1.64
C GLY A 48 8.25 -2.84 -2.36
N VAL A 49 9.35 -2.31 -2.93
CA VAL A 49 10.32 -3.12 -3.69
C VAL A 49 11.43 -3.71 -2.83
N GLY A 50 11.56 -3.27 -1.56
CA GLY A 50 12.68 -3.63 -0.69
C GLY A 50 13.98 -2.88 -1.03
N TRP A 51 14.83 -2.70 -0.03
CA TRP A 51 16.10 -1.97 -0.15
C TRP A 51 17.31 -2.74 0.40
N LEU A 52 17.08 -3.70 1.28
CA LEU A 52 18.13 -4.46 1.97
C LEU A 52 18.47 -5.72 1.17
N ARG A 53 19.65 -5.74 0.55
CA ARG A 53 20.12 -6.86 -0.28
C ARG A 53 20.21 -8.17 0.52
N GLU A 54 20.67 -8.08 1.76
CA GLU A 54 20.89 -9.22 2.64
C GLU A 54 19.59 -10.01 2.92
N GLU A 55 18.42 -9.34 2.94
CA GLU A 55 17.14 -10.03 3.04
C GLU A 55 16.82 -10.84 1.78
N PHE A 56 17.10 -10.28 0.60
CA PHE A 56 16.89 -10.98 -0.67
C PHE A 56 17.82 -12.19 -0.79
N ASP A 57 19.09 -12.02 -0.44
CA ASP A 57 20.09 -13.10 -0.47
C ASP A 57 19.69 -14.22 0.50
N ALA A 58 19.24 -13.89 1.72
CA ALA A 58 18.76 -14.87 2.70
C ALA A 58 17.51 -15.64 2.25
N LEU A 59 16.67 -15.02 1.43
CA LEU A 59 15.47 -15.65 0.87
C LEU A 59 15.72 -16.37 -0.46
N GLY A 60 16.92 -16.28 -1.02
CA GLY A 60 17.26 -16.83 -2.33
C GLY A 60 16.54 -16.12 -3.48
N VAL A 61 16.13 -14.85 -3.29
CA VAL A 61 15.43 -14.05 -4.31
C VAL A 61 16.42 -13.06 -4.93
N PRO A 62 16.57 -12.97 -6.25
CA PRO A 62 17.45 -12.00 -6.88
C PRO A 62 17.08 -10.57 -6.51
N PHE A 63 18.06 -9.81 -6.00
CA PHE A 63 17.87 -8.39 -5.66
C PHE A 63 17.70 -7.51 -6.91
N GLU A 64 18.38 -7.89 -7.99
CA GLU A 64 18.30 -7.23 -9.29
C GLU A 64 16.89 -7.34 -9.86
N ALA A 65 16.50 -6.34 -10.66
CA ALA A 65 15.17 -6.26 -11.26
C ALA A 65 13.98 -6.32 -10.28
N ARG A 66 14.21 -6.15 -8.96
CA ARG A 66 13.13 -6.18 -7.95
C ARG A 66 11.99 -5.21 -8.23
N GLY A 67 12.27 -4.06 -8.86
CA GLY A 67 11.27 -3.11 -9.29
C GLY A 67 10.37 -3.67 -10.41
N ALA A 68 10.96 -4.19 -11.49
CA ALA A 68 10.22 -4.80 -12.59
C ALA A 68 9.45 -6.04 -12.11
N ARG A 69 10.08 -6.86 -11.26
CA ARG A 69 9.41 -8.01 -10.62
C ARG A 69 8.20 -7.57 -9.78
N THR A 70 8.29 -6.46 -9.05
CA THR A 70 7.15 -5.92 -8.29
C THR A 70 6.01 -5.53 -9.21
N ASP A 71 6.31 -4.86 -10.33
CA ASP A 71 5.32 -4.39 -11.29
C ASP A 71 4.59 -5.59 -11.94
N GLU A 72 5.34 -6.61 -12.34
CA GLU A 72 4.79 -7.83 -12.92
C GLU A 72 3.98 -8.65 -11.89
N TYR A 73 4.49 -8.81 -10.67
CA TYR A 73 3.76 -9.50 -9.60
C TYR A 73 2.45 -8.81 -9.28
N LEU A 74 2.42 -7.47 -9.28
CA LEU A 74 1.16 -6.75 -9.07
C LEU A 74 0.16 -6.97 -10.20
N ALA A 75 0.64 -7.08 -11.46
CA ALA A 75 -0.22 -7.45 -12.60
C ALA A 75 -0.77 -8.87 -12.43
N ALA A 76 0.08 -9.84 -12.06
CA ALA A 76 -0.35 -11.22 -11.80
C ALA A 76 -1.36 -11.31 -10.65
N LEU A 77 -1.16 -10.57 -9.54
CA LEU A 77 -2.12 -10.49 -8.44
C LEU A 77 -3.51 -10.03 -8.93
N ARG A 78 -3.55 -9.01 -9.78
CA ARG A 78 -4.83 -8.49 -10.32
C ARG A 78 -5.55 -9.53 -11.15
N VAL A 79 -4.84 -10.26 -12.02
CA VAL A 79 -5.41 -11.36 -12.81
C VAL A 79 -5.93 -12.47 -11.90
N LEU A 80 -5.13 -12.89 -10.89
CA LEU A 80 -5.53 -13.89 -9.91
C LEU A 80 -6.78 -13.50 -9.11
N TRP A 81 -7.01 -12.21 -8.87
CA TRP A 81 -8.18 -11.73 -8.14
C TRP A 81 -9.42 -11.54 -9.01
N SER A 82 -9.26 -11.16 -10.29
CA SER A 82 -10.39 -10.87 -11.18
C SER A 82 -10.90 -12.08 -11.96
N GLU A 83 -9.99 -12.89 -12.52
CA GLU A 83 -10.35 -13.97 -13.43
C GLU A 83 -10.76 -15.24 -12.66
N SER A 84 -11.82 -15.94 -13.16
CA SER A 84 -12.25 -17.21 -12.57
C SER A 84 -11.19 -18.29 -12.73
N GLU A 85 -10.59 -18.35 -13.90
CA GLU A 85 -9.47 -19.20 -14.28
C GLU A 85 -8.38 -18.27 -14.77
N ALA A 86 -7.32 -18.09 -13.98
CA ALA A 86 -6.27 -17.10 -14.17
C ALA A 86 -5.04 -17.73 -14.80
N GLU A 87 -4.53 -17.11 -15.86
CA GLU A 87 -3.23 -17.45 -16.45
C GLU A 87 -2.38 -16.17 -16.58
N PHE A 88 -1.07 -16.32 -16.50
CA PHE A 88 -0.17 -15.18 -16.63
C PHE A 88 1.20 -15.63 -17.15
N HIS A 89 1.71 -14.98 -18.20
CA HIS A 89 2.97 -15.29 -18.84
C HIS A 89 3.86 -14.07 -18.86
N GLY A 90 4.78 -14.00 -17.89
CA GLY A 90 5.71 -12.89 -17.68
C GLY A 90 7.18 -13.35 -17.61
N GLU A 91 8.05 -12.42 -17.32
CA GLU A 91 9.49 -12.68 -17.15
C GLU A 91 9.80 -13.27 -15.76
N PHE A 92 9.11 -12.80 -14.72
CA PHE A 92 9.37 -13.12 -13.32
C PHE A 92 8.34 -14.08 -12.73
N VAL A 93 7.17 -14.19 -13.33
CA VAL A 93 6.13 -15.14 -12.95
C VAL A 93 5.43 -15.65 -14.20
N ASP A 94 5.31 -16.97 -14.26
CA ASP A 94 4.67 -17.68 -15.37
C ASP A 94 3.84 -18.83 -14.81
N PHE A 95 2.56 -18.92 -15.16
CA PHE A 95 1.70 -20.01 -14.76
C PHE A 95 0.55 -20.23 -15.74
N ASP A 96 0.30 -21.51 -16.02
CA ASP A 96 -0.88 -21.99 -16.75
C ASP A 96 -2.17 -21.73 -15.93
N PRO A 97 -3.37 -21.91 -16.53
CA PRO A 97 -4.63 -21.63 -15.87
C PRO A 97 -4.76 -22.25 -14.48
N VAL A 98 -5.00 -21.40 -13.47
CA VAL A 98 -5.19 -21.79 -12.07
C VAL A 98 -6.43 -21.12 -11.48
N TYR A 99 -6.98 -21.73 -10.43
CA TYR A 99 -8.07 -21.15 -9.65
C TYR A 99 -7.52 -20.54 -8.35
N CYS A 100 -7.63 -19.23 -8.21
CA CYS A 100 -7.29 -18.51 -6.96
C CYS A 100 -8.58 -18.24 -6.18
N GLN A 101 -8.81 -19.00 -5.12
CA GLN A 101 -9.96 -18.83 -4.22
C GLN A 101 -9.49 -18.71 -2.77
N PRO A 102 -10.19 -17.87 -1.94
CA PRO A 102 -11.34 -17.03 -2.31
C PRO A 102 -10.92 -15.82 -3.16
N LYS A 103 -11.89 -15.25 -3.89
CA LYS A 103 -11.70 -13.91 -4.48
C LYS A 103 -11.84 -12.86 -3.39
N PRO A 104 -11.23 -11.67 -3.52
CA PRO A 104 -11.41 -10.55 -2.60
C PRO A 104 -12.89 -10.22 -2.36
N ALA A 105 -13.21 -9.62 -1.22
CA ALA A 105 -14.54 -9.05 -0.97
C ALA A 105 -14.72 -7.74 -1.74
N GLN A 106 -13.65 -6.94 -1.82
CA GLN A 106 -13.60 -5.73 -2.64
C GLN A 106 -13.53 -6.09 -4.13
N GLN A 107 -14.22 -5.34 -4.98
CA GLN A 107 -14.07 -5.46 -6.42
C GLN A 107 -12.62 -5.17 -6.87
N ARG A 108 -11.95 -4.27 -6.15
CA ARG A 108 -10.55 -3.92 -6.34
C ARG A 108 -9.93 -3.57 -4.99
N ILE A 109 -8.88 -4.29 -4.58
CA ILE A 109 -8.09 -3.95 -3.41
C ILE A 109 -7.26 -2.70 -3.74
N PRO A 110 -7.36 -1.60 -2.95
CA PRO A 110 -6.52 -0.43 -3.13
C PRO A 110 -5.03 -0.76 -2.94
N ILE A 111 -4.20 -0.21 -3.81
CA ILE A 111 -2.74 -0.43 -3.79
C ILE A 111 -2.03 0.83 -3.34
N LEU A 112 -1.36 0.75 -2.19
CA LEU A 112 -0.47 1.78 -1.70
C LEU A 112 0.95 1.48 -2.18
N VAL A 113 1.57 2.40 -2.88
CA VAL A 113 2.95 2.24 -3.34
C VAL A 113 3.90 2.99 -2.41
N GLY A 114 4.69 2.22 -1.67
CA GLY A 114 5.73 2.72 -0.77
C GLY A 114 7.01 3.10 -1.48
N GLY A 115 7.72 4.09 -0.92
CA GLY A 115 9.02 4.55 -1.38
C GLY A 115 9.06 6.02 -1.78
N HIS A 116 10.25 6.59 -1.73
CA HIS A 116 10.49 8.05 -1.88
C HIS A 116 11.39 8.40 -3.06
N SER A 117 11.40 7.56 -4.10
CA SER A 117 12.15 7.80 -5.34
C SER A 117 11.22 8.15 -6.50
N ASN A 118 11.75 8.78 -7.55
CA ASN A 118 11.00 9.04 -8.78
C ASN A 118 10.40 7.75 -9.39
N ARG A 119 11.10 6.61 -9.27
CA ARG A 119 10.58 5.30 -9.71
C ARG A 119 9.40 4.82 -8.86
N ALA A 120 9.39 5.12 -7.55
CA ALA A 120 8.24 4.83 -6.70
C ALA A 120 7.04 5.73 -7.04
N ALA A 121 7.27 7.03 -7.30
CA ALA A 121 6.25 7.96 -7.75
C ALA A 121 5.65 7.53 -9.11
N GLN A 122 6.51 7.14 -10.07
CA GLN A 122 6.07 6.57 -11.34
C GLN A 122 5.18 5.35 -11.15
N ARG A 123 5.62 4.37 -10.35
CA ARG A 123 4.83 3.16 -10.06
C ARG A 123 3.50 3.49 -9.41
N ALA A 124 3.48 4.45 -8.48
CA ALA A 124 2.24 4.91 -7.85
C ALA A 124 1.27 5.48 -8.89
N GLY A 125 1.74 6.32 -9.79
CA GLY A 125 0.93 6.87 -10.88
C GLY A 125 0.42 5.80 -11.83
N GLU A 126 1.28 4.92 -12.29
CA GLU A 126 0.93 3.89 -13.29
C GLU A 126 0.08 2.76 -12.71
N LEU A 127 0.36 2.31 -11.50
CA LEU A 127 -0.17 1.06 -10.95
C LEU A 127 -0.87 1.21 -9.59
N GLY A 128 -0.59 2.27 -8.81
CA GLY A 128 -1.12 2.46 -7.46
C GLY A 128 -2.42 3.24 -7.41
N ASP A 129 -3.01 3.31 -6.25
CA ASP A 129 -4.16 4.16 -5.91
C ASP A 129 -3.73 5.21 -4.87
N VAL A 130 -2.72 4.88 -4.08
CA VAL A 130 -2.12 5.73 -3.06
C VAL A 130 -0.61 5.77 -3.25
N PHE A 131 -0.01 6.95 -3.16
CA PHE A 131 1.43 7.13 -3.05
C PHE A 131 1.82 7.33 -1.58
N PHE A 132 2.74 6.49 -1.07
CA PHE A 132 3.18 6.49 0.32
C PHE A 132 4.71 6.62 0.44
N PRO A 133 5.26 7.84 0.33
CA PRO A 133 6.71 8.08 0.36
C PRO A 133 7.35 8.01 1.76
N ALA A 134 6.60 7.65 2.81
CA ALA A 134 6.99 7.77 4.22
C ALA A 134 7.28 9.23 4.62
N GLU A 135 7.79 9.46 5.86
CA GLU A 135 8.05 10.81 6.36
C GLU A 135 9.15 11.52 5.57
N ARG A 136 8.83 12.70 5.04
CA ARG A 136 9.74 13.58 4.29
C ARG A 136 9.31 15.04 4.50
N PRO A 137 10.18 16.02 4.19
CA PRO A 137 9.76 17.43 4.11
C PRO A 137 8.56 17.59 3.15
N VAL A 138 7.62 18.45 3.53
CA VAL A 138 6.34 18.63 2.81
C VAL A 138 6.56 18.95 1.33
N GLU A 139 7.54 19.81 1.01
CA GLU A 139 7.87 20.17 -0.38
C GLU A 139 8.30 18.94 -1.20
N THR A 140 9.04 18.02 -0.57
CA THR A 140 9.47 16.76 -1.20
C THR A 140 8.27 15.83 -1.43
N LEU A 141 7.36 15.73 -0.45
CA LEU A 141 6.13 14.95 -0.58
C LEU A 141 5.29 15.46 -1.76
N LEU A 142 5.06 16.77 -1.83
CA LEU A 142 4.27 17.40 -2.88
C LEU A 142 4.93 17.26 -4.26
N SER A 143 6.23 17.44 -4.36
CA SER A 143 6.97 17.25 -5.61
C SER A 143 6.86 15.81 -6.14
N LEU A 144 7.06 14.82 -5.28
CA LEU A 144 6.93 13.41 -5.66
C LEU A 144 5.48 13.03 -5.97
N HIS A 145 4.50 13.59 -5.26
CA HIS A 145 3.08 13.36 -5.54
C HIS A 145 2.67 13.96 -6.89
N SER A 146 3.14 15.18 -7.21
CA SER A 146 2.93 15.78 -8.53
C SER A 146 3.50 14.89 -9.63
N LEU A 147 4.69 14.34 -9.42
CA LEU A 147 5.29 13.39 -10.36
C LEU A 147 4.45 12.12 -10.52
N ALA A 148 3.89 11.57 -9.42
CA ALA A 148 2.99 10.43 -9.50
C ALA A 148 1.72 10.74 -10.30
N LYS A 149 1.13 11.94 -10.12
CA LYS A 149 -0.02 12.40 -10.91
C LYS A 149 0.29 12.54 -12.39
N GLU A 150 1.46 13.06 -12.75
CA GLU A 150 1.90 13.13 -14.16
C GLU A 150 2.00 11.75 -14.81
N PHE A 151 2.53 10.76 -14.08
CA PHE A 151 2.59 9.39 -14.59
C PHE A 151 1.21 8.73 -14.66
N ALA A 152 0.29 9.05 -13.75
CA ALA A 152 -1.09 8.59 -13.85
C ALA A 152 -1.76 9.12 -15.13
N GLU A 153 -1.62 10.41 -15.44
CA GLU A 153 -2.14 11.01 -16.65
C GLU A 153 -1.55 10.36 -17.92
N LYS A 154 -0.21 10.18 -17.96
CA LYS A 154 0.46 9.49 -19.07
C LYS A 154 -0.01 8.04 -19.27
N ALA A 155 -0.42 7.39 -18.17
CA ALA A 155 -0.99 6.03 -18.18
C ALA A 155 -2.51 6.01 -18.49
N GLY A 156 -3.13 7.15 -18.80
CA GLY A 156 -4.56 7.28 -19.08
C GLY A 156 -5.44 7.11 -17.84
N ARG A 157 -4.87 7.33 -16.64
CA ARG A 157 -5.57 7.26 -15.36
C ARG A 157 -5.90 8.67 -14.87
N ASP A 158 -6.93 8.80 -14.06
CA ASP A 158 -7.31 10.07 -13.44
C ASP A 158 -6.30 10.45 -12.35
N PRO A 159 -5.50 11.53 -12.54
CA PRO A 159 -4.49 11.95 -11.58
C PRO A 159 -5.10 12.44 -10.25
N ALA A 160 -6.37 12.88 -10.25
CA ALA A 160 -7.05 13.32 -9.03
C ALA A 160 -7.33 12.15 -8.06
N LYS A 161 -7.32 10.92 -8.55
CA LYS A 161 -7.54 9.71 -7.75
C LYS A 161 -6.28 9.14 -7.11
N ILE A 162 -5.11 9.73 -7.35
CA ILE A 162 -3.88 9.33 -6.68
C ILE A 162 -3.79 10.05 -5.35
N GLU A 163 -4.09 9.32 -4.28
CA GLU A 163 -4.00 9.86 -2.92
C GLU A 163 -2.54 9.98 -2.46
N LEU A 164 -2.30 10.90 -1.52
CA LEU A 164 -1.02 11.03 -0.83
C LEU A 164 -1.19 10.64 0.64
N TRP A 165 -0.51 9.57 1.04
CA TRP A 165 -0.37 9.18 2.44
C TRP A 165 1.08 9.38 2.87
N THR A 166 1.30 9.63 4.16
CA THR A 166 2.65 9.71 4.72
C THR A 166 2.69 9.18 6.16
N SER A 167 3.86 9.17 6.77
CA SER A 167 4.03 8.95 8.20
C SER A 167 4.52 10.22 8.89
N SER A 168 4.22 10.35 10.16
CA SER A 168 4.69 11.42 11.02
C SER A 168 4.98 10.86 12.40
N ASN A 169 5.91 11.49 13.13
CA ASN A 169 6.13 11.20 14.54
C ASN A 169 4.97 11.66 15.46
N GLY A 170 3.96 12.36 14.89
CA GLY A 170 2.78 12.85 15.56
C GLY A 170 2.96 14.21 16.22
N ASP A 171 3.98 14.99 15.84
CA ASP A 171 4.10 16.40 16.23
C ASP A 171 2.96 17.21 15.60
N SER A 172 2.21 17.98 16.41
CA SER A 172 1.01 18.68 15.96
C SER A 172 1.33 19.72 14.89
N SER A 173 2.43 20.45 15.00
CA SER A 173 2.79 21.47 14.01
C SER A 173 3.12 20.85 12.66
N HIS A 174 3.69 19.65 12.65
CA HIS A 174 3.94 18.90 11.43
C HIS A 174 2.64 18.31 10.83
N LEU A 175 1.73 17.84 11.69
CA LEU A 175 0.42 17.35 11.24
C LEU A 175 -0.39 18.46 10.57
N ASP A 176 -0.41 19.67 11.13
CA ASP A 176 -1.08 20.83 10.52
C ASP A 176 -0.54 21.13 9.12
N GLN A 177 0.77 21.10 8.92
CA GLN A 177 1.41 21.30 7.61
C GLN A 177 1.02 20.20 6.62
N LEU A 178 0.88 18.94 7.06
CA LEU A 178 0.45 17.84 6.22
C LEU A 178 -1.02 17.97 5.80
N VAL A 179 -1.89 18.41 6.70
CA VAL A 179 -3.31 18.69 6.41
C VAL A 179 -3.42 19.80 5.39
N GLU A 180 -2.73 20.94 5.60
CA GLU A 180 -2.69 22.05 4.64
C GLU A 180 -2.15 21.63 3.26
N ALA A 181 -1.20 20.69 3.24
CA ALA A 181 -0.64 20.12 2.01
C ALA A 181 -1.59 19.13 1.29
N GLY A 182 -2.75 18.83 1.86
CA GLY A 182 -3.73 17.90 1.27
C GLY A 182 -3.33 16.42 1.36
N VAL A 183 -2.57 16.05 2.40
CA VAL A 183 -2.28 14.64 2.70
C VAL A 183 -3.58 13.97 3.17
N SER A 184 -3.97 12.87 2.53
CA SER A 184 -5.25 12.20 2.80
C SER A 184 -5.22 11.38 4.09
N GLN A 185 -4.07 10.77 4.41
CA GLN A 185 -3.88 10.00 5.65
C GLN A 185 -2.45 10.11 6.15
N VAL A 186 -2.32 10.12 7.48
CA VAL A 186 -1.03 10.14 8.16
C VAL A 186 -0.92 8.93 9.10
N MET A 187 0.10 8.09 8.90
CA MET A 187 0.44 7.03 9.84
C MET A 187 1.30 7.58 10.97
N VAL A 188 0.80 7.45 12.18
CA VAL A 188 1.56 7.78 13.39
C VAL A 188 2.00 6.49 14.09
N PRO A 189 3.22 6.43 14.68
CA PRO A 189 3.69 5.26 15.40
C PRO A 189 2.77 4.93 16.56
N ALA A 190 2.41 3.65 16.70
CA ALA A 190 1.73 3.16 17.90
C ALA A 190 2.66 3.35 19.11
N ARG A 191 2.14 3.96 20.16
CA ARG A 191 2.80 4.07 21.46
C ARG A 191 2.38 2.91 22.35
N PRO A 192 3.09 2.66 23.49
CA PRO A 192 2.64 1.70 24.47
C PRO A 192 1.16 1.89 24.82
N PRO A 193 0.40 0.82 25.11
CA PRO A 193 -1.05 0.88 25.29
C PRO A 193 -1.54 1.94 26.29
N GLU A 194 -0.78 2.18 27.36
CA GLU A 194 -1.06 3.19 28.37
C GLU A 194 -0.97 4.64 27.86
N GLN A 195 -0.21 4.88 26.79
CA GLN A 195 -0.08 6.19 26.16
C GLN A 195 -0.96 6.33 24.91
N LEU A 196 -1.44 5.20 24.39
CA LEU A 196 -2.18 5.15 23.14
C LEU A 196 -3.55 5.84 23.29
N ALA A 197 -4.27 5.52 24.38
CA ALA A 197 -5.59 6.07 24.63
C ALA A 197 -5.58 7.59 24.78
N GLU A 198 -4.61 8.13 25.55
CA GLU A 198 -4.45 9.58 25.73
C GLU A 198 -4.10 10.26 24.39
N ARG A 199 -3.20 9.65 23.63
CA ARG A 199 -2.76 10.20 22.32
C ARG A 199 -3.88 10.19 21.30
N TYR A 200 -4.67 9.12 21.22
CA TYR A 200 -5.82 9.09 20.31
C TYR A 200 -6.90 10.08 20.76
N ALA A 201 -7.20 10.17 22.05
CA ALA A 201 -8.16 11.15 22.55
C ALA A 201 -7.73 12.59 22.19
N GLN A 202 -6.43 12.89 22.29
CA GLN A 202 -5.91 14.20 21.89
C GLN A 202 -6.05 14.44 20.38
N LEU A 203 -5.68 13.48 19.54
CA LEU A 203 -5.82 13.62 18.09
C LEU A 203 -7.26 13.75 17.65
N ILE A 204 -8.19 12.98 18.25
CA ILE A 204 -9.62 13.09 17.98
C ILE A 204 -10.11 14.51 18.32
N ALA A 205 -9.72 15.04 19.48
CA ALA A 205 -10.12 16.38 19.91
C ALA A 205 -9.52 17.49 19.04
N ASP A 206 -8.22 17.35 18.66
CA ASP A 206 -7.51 18.36 17.87
C ASP A 206 -8.02 18.44 16.41
N TYR A 207 -8.48 17.33 15.85
CA TYR A 207 -8.83 17.22 14.42
C TYR A 207 -10.29 16.83 14.15
N ASP A 208 -11.16 16.84 15.17
CA ASP A 208 -12.62 16.56 15.07
C ASP A 208 -12.91 15.23 14.33
N LEU A 209 -12.22 14.16 14.75
CA LEU A 209 -12.28 12.85 14.07
C LEU A 209 -13.40 11.93 14.61
N GLU A 210 -14.38 12.45 15.37
CA GLU A 210 -15.41 11.64 16.01
C GLU A 210 -16.32 10.87 15.04
N ASP A 211 -16.39 11.29 13.76
CA ASP A 211 -17.25 10.70 12.73
C ASP A 211 -16.50 9.99 11.59
N ALA A 212 -15.24 9.64 11.74
CA ALA A 212 -14.42 9.01 10.70
C ALA A 212 -14.43 7.47 10.73
#